data_7f842adb625fc3296b7c7c284ff34f3b
#
_entry.id   7f842adb625fc3296b7c7c284ff34f3b
#
_cell.length_a   1.000
_cell.length_b   1.000
_cell.length_c   1.000
_cell.angle_alpha   90.00
_cell.angle_beta   90.00
_cell.angle_gamma   90.00
#
_symmetry.space_group_name_H-M   'P 1'
#
loop_
_entity.id
_entity.type
_entity.pdbx_description
1 polymer ?
#
loop_
_entity_poly.entity_id
_entity_poly.type
_entity_poly.pdbx_seq_one_letter_code
_entity_poly.pdbx_strand_id
1 'polypeptide(L)'
;MRAVVQRVDHASVTVDEKITGEVQKGLLVLLGVAEGDTVKDLAYIIDKVCGMRIFEDEAGKMNLSVKDVGGAILAVSQFTLCGDCRHGKRPSFTAAAAPDVANAYYERFVDGCRKAGLPVETGIFRAHMLVELVNNGPVTILLDSTKLL
;
A
#
# COMPACT_ATOMS: atom_id res chain seq x y z
N MET A 1 6.29 -2.92 -9.75
CA MET A 1 5.23 -2.74 -8.73
C MET A 1 5.62 -1.59 -7.83
N ARG A 2 4.68 -0.73 -7.53
CA ARG A 2 4.91 0.45 -6.70
C ARG A 2 3.99 0.44 -5.49
N ALA A 3 4.48 0.99 -4.39
CA ALA A 3 3.66 1.20 -3.22
C ALA A 3 3.97 2.56 -2.61
N VAL A 4 2.94 3.21 -2.11
CA VAL A 4 3.06 4.36 -1.23
C VAL A 4 2.59 3.92 0.14
N VAL A 5 3.48 3.99 1.13
CA VAL A 5 3.24 3.52 2.48
C VAL A 5 3.23 4.70 3.42
N GLN A 6 2.13 4.87 4.15
CA GLN A 6 2.00 5.94 5.13
C GLN A 6 1.72 5.37 6.51
N ARG A 7 2.50 5.81 7.48
CA ARG A 7 2.28 5.46 8.89
C ARG A 7 1.06 6.22 9.40
N VAL A 8 0.12 5.51 9.98
CA VAL A 8 -1.17 6.10 10.39
C VAL A 8 -1.53 5.79 11.84
N ASP A 9 -2.25 6.72 12.46
CA ASP A 9 -2.96 6.47 13.73
C ASP A 9 -4.33 5.86 13.45
N HIS A 10 -4.91 6.21 12.30
CA HIS A 10 -6.20 5.74 11.83
C HIS A 10 -6.27 5.88 10.31
N ALA A 11 -6.89 4.95 9.64
CA ALA A 11 -7.23 5.06 8.22
C ALA A 11 -8.48 4.25 7.91
N SER A 12 -9.26 4.72 6.93
CA SER A 12 -10.49 4.04 6.50
C SER A 12 -10.73 4.22 5.01
N VAL A 13 -11.49 3.29 4.44
CA VAL A 13 -12.01 3.38 3.08
C VAL A 13 -13.53 3.36 3.15
N THR A 14 -14.14 4.33 2.47
CA THR A 14 -15.60 4.42 2.32
C THR A 14 -15.96 4.26 0.85
N VAL A 15 -16.92 3.37 0.57
CA VAL A 15 -17.51 3.13 -0.75
C VAL A 15 -19.03 3.21 -0.58
N ASP A 16 -19.69 4.04 -1.40
CA ASP A 16 -21.15 4.23 -1.34
C ASP A 16 -21.65 4.49 0.10
N GLU A 17 -20.99 5.42 0.77
CA GLU A 17 -21.30 5.87 2.13
C GLU A 17 -21.09 4.80 3.23
N LYS A 18 -20.45 3.67 2.89
CA LYS A 18 -20.16 2.59 3.85
C LYS A 18 -18.68 2.38 4.00
N ILE A 19 -18.23 2.22 5.23
CA ILE A 19 -16.83 1.85 5.51
C ILE A 19 -16.63 0.39 5.12
N THR A 20 -15.70 0.15 4.19
CA THR A 20 -15.36 -1.20 3.72
C THR A 20 -14.13 -1.77 4.40
N GLY A 21 -13.28 -0.91 4.93
CA GLY A 21 -12.08 -1.31 5.67
C GLY A 21 -11.64 -0.16 6.57
N GLU A 22 -11.14 -0.49 7.75
CA GLU A 22 -10.72 0.49 8.74
C GLU A 22 -9.64 -0.12 9.63
N VAL A 23 -8.60 0.64 9.89
CA VAL A 23 -7.54 0.26 10.83
C VAL A 23 -7.24 1.42 11.78
N GLN A 24 -6.76 1.06 12.97
CA GLN A 24 -6.17 2.03 13.88
C GLN A 24 -4.67 2.15 13.58
N LYS A 25 -3.81 2.11 14.56
CA LYS A 25 -2.36 2.21 14.37
C LYS A 25 -1.84 1.20 13.34
N GLY A 26 -1.10 1.68 12.37
CA GLY A 26 -0.52 0.82 11.36
C GLY A 26 -0.07 1.55 10.12
N LEU A 27 -0.33 0.94 8.97
CA LEU A 27 0.06 1.46 7.67
C LEU A 27 -1.12 1.53 6.72
N LEU A 28 -1.26 2.65 6.02
CA LEU A 28 -2.02 2.72 4.77
C LEU A 28 -1.05 2.39 3.64
N VAL A 29 -1.39 1.42 2.81
CA VAL A 29 -0.59 1.01 1.65
C VAL A 29 -1.41 1.18 0.38
N LEU A 30 -0.97 2.08 -0.48
CA LEU A 30 -1.49 2.24 -1.84
C LEU A 30 -0.61 1.38 -2.75
N LEU A 31 -1.20 0.40 -3.45
CA LEU A 31 -0.47 -0.56 -4.28
C LEU A 31 -0.81 -0.39 -5.75
N GLY A 32 0.19 -0.11 -6.58
CA GLY A 32 0.09 -0.04 -8.03
C GLY A 32 0.84 -1.20 -8.69
N VAL A 33 0.13 -1.97 -9.52
CA VAL A 33 0.72 -3.06 -10.30
C VAL A 33 1.02 -2.55 -11.69
N ALA A 34 2.26 -2.70 -12.13
CA ALA A 34 2.72 -2.26 -13.44
C ALA A 34 2.66 -3.41 -14.46
N GLU A 35 2.53 -3.03 -15.73
CA GLU A 35 2.66 -3.98 -16.83
C GLU A 35 4.01 -4.70 -16.75
N GLY A 36 4.00 -6.02 -16.83
CA GLY A 36 5.21 -6.83 -16.77
C GLY A 36 5.67 -7.20 -15.35
N ASP A 37 4.98 -6.76 -14.30
CA ASP A 37 5.30 -7.20 -12.93
C ASP A 37 5.15 -8.72 -12.78
N THR A 38 6.03 -9.28 -11.98
CA THR A 38 6.10 -10.72 -11.70
C THR A 38 5.96 -11.00 -10.21
N VAL A 39 5.96 -12.27 -9.86
CA VAL A 39 5.94 -12.70 -8.45
C VAL A 39 7.15 -12.21 -7.65
N LYS A 40 8.27 -11.92 -8.32
CA LYS A 40 9.45 -11.32 -7.66
C LYS A 40 9.17 -9.90 -7.21
N ASP A 41 8.47 -9.13 -8.03
CA ASP A 41 8.05 -7.77 -7.69
C ASP A 41 7.10 -7.78 -6.49
N LEU A 42 6.13 -8.70 -6.50
CA LEU A 42 5.20 -8.88 -5.41
C LEU A 42 5.92 -9.26 -4.10
N ALA A 43 6.82 -10.23 -4.16
CA ALA A 43 7.57 -10.67 -2.98
C ALA A 43 8.41 -9.53 -2.39
N TYR A 44 9.04 -8.73 -3.24
CA TYR A 44 9.80 -7.55 -2.81
C TYR A 44 8.93 -6.55 -2.05
N ILE A 45 7.77 -6.21 -2.59
CA ILE A 45 6.86 -5.24 -1.95
C ILE A 45 6.32 -5.80 -0.63
N ILE A 46 5.92 -7.07 -0.58
CA ILE A 46 5.44 -7.70 0.66
C ILE A 46 6.53 -7.64 1.74
N ASP A 47 7.75 -8.04 1.39
CA ASP A 47 8.87 -8.04 2.32
C ASP A 47 9.15 -6.64 2.89
N LYS A 48 9.19 -5.64 2.02
CA LYS A 48 9.42 -4.25 2.43
C LYS A 48 8.30 -3.71 3.31
N VAL A 49 7.05 -3.88 2.89
CA VAL A 49 5.91 -3.36 3.67
C VAL A 49 5.84 -4.00 5.06
N CYS A 50 5.99 -5.32 5.12
CA CYS A 50 5.89 -6.03 6.40
C CYS A 50 7.10 -5.82 7.31
N GLY A 51 8.28 -5.55 6.74
CA GLY A 51 9.54 -5.52 7.47
C GLY A 51 10.15 -4.14 7.70
N MET A 52 9.70 -3.11 6.99
CA MET A 52 10.26 -1.76 7.17
C MET A 52 10.14 -1.30 8.62
N ARG A 53 11.24 -0.80 9.15
CA ARG A 53 11.32 -0.35 10.54
C ARG A 53 11.07 1.15 10.63
N ILE A 54 9.82 1.56 10.46
CA ILE A 54 9.38 2.96 10.44
C ILE A 54 8.53 3.36 11.64
N PHE A 55 8.48 2.52 12.65
CA PHE A 55 7.87 2.84 13.94
C PHE A 55 8.98 3.06 14.98
N GLU A 56 8.76 4.03 15.85
CA GLU A 56 9.75 4.42 16.83
C GLU A 56 9.84 3.42 17.97
N ASP A 57 11.08 3.13 18.41
CA ASP A 57 11.36 2.37 19.60
C ASP A 57 11.33 3.28 20.86
N GLU A 58 11.66 2.73 22.02
CA GLU A 58 11.69 3.47 23.29
C GLU A 58 12.70 4.63 23.27
N ALA A 59 13.71 4.57 22.44
CA ALA A 59 14.70 5.63 22.26
C ALA A 59 14.30 6.69 21.24
N GLY A 60 13.08 6.57 20.65
CA GLY A 60 12.58 7.49 19.63
C GLY A 60 13.18 7.29 18.25
N LYS A 61 13.81 6.14 17.99
CA LYS A 61 14.41 5.81 16.70
C LYS A 61 13.50 4.90 15.88
N MET A 62 13.41 5.12 14.58
CA MET A 62 12.69 4.25 13.65
C MET A 62 13.37 2.89 13.57
N ASN A 63 12.95 1.96 14.37
CA ASN A 63 13.59 0.66 14.55
C ASN A 63 12.61 -0.51 14.66
N LEU A 64 11.32 -0.24 14.67
CA LEU A 64 10.28 -1.27 14.78
C LEU A 64 9.42 -1.35 13.54
N SER A 65 9.03 -2.58 13.18
CA SER A 65 8.11 -2.84 12.07
C SER A 65 6.65 -2.67 12.51
N VAL A 66 5.74 -2.66 11.54
CA VAL A 66 4.29 -2.65 11.83
C VAL A 66 3.88 -3.85 12.69
N LYS A 67 4.49 -5.00 12.48
CA LYS A 67 4.23 -6.21 13.27
C LYS A 67 4.72 -6.05 14.72
N ASP A 68 5.93 -5.49 14.90
CA ASP A 68 6.51 -5.28 16.23
C ASP A 68 5.63 -4.41 17.12
N VAL A 69 4.94 -3.44 16.55
CA VAL A 69 4.07 -2.52 17.32
C VAL A 69 2.61 -3.00 17.39
N GLY A 70 2.32 -4.20 16.91
CA GLY A 70 0.95 -4.72 16.92
C GLY A 70 0.00 -3.96 15.99
N GLY A 71 0.51 -3.36 14.93
CA GLY A 71 -0.28 -2.59 13.98
C GLY A 71 -0.97 -3.44 12.92
N ALA A 72 -1.75 -2.78 12.07
CA ALA A 72 -2.50 -3.39 10.98
C ALA A 72 -2.19 -2.67 9.66
N ILE A 73 -2.58 -3.30 8.55
CA ILE A 73 -2.43 -2.72 7.21
C ILE A 73 -3.82 -2.47 6.62
N LEU A 74 -4.02 -1.27 6.07
CA LEU A 74 -5.13 -0.99 5.16
C LEU A 74 -4.56 -0.94 3.74
N ALA A 75 -4.88 -1.95 2.93
CA ALA A 75 -4.37 -2.09 1.57
C ALA A 75 -5.40 -1.60 0.55
N VAL A 76 -4.99 -0.65 -0.28
CA VAL A 76 -5.84 -0.05 -1.31
C VAL A 76 -5.14 -0.19 -2.66
N SER A 77 -5.85 -0.78 -3.64
CA SER A 77 -5.34 -0.84 -5.01
C SER A 77 -5.37 0.56 -5.65
N GLN A 78 -4.27 0.96 -6.26
CA GLN A 78 -4.08 2.32 -6.79
C GLN A 78 -3.29 2.30 -8.10
N PHE A 79 -3.95 2.05 -9.23
CA PHE A 79 -3.26 1.98 -10.53
C PHE A 79 -2.66 3.33 -10.94
N THR A 80 -3.18 4.44 -10.42
CA THR A 80 -2.68 5.78 -10.76
C THR A 80 -1.25 6.02 -10.29
N LEU A 81 -0.69 5.15 -9.44
CA LEU A 81 0.75 5.17 -9.12
C LEU A 81 1.62 4.89 -10.34
N CYS A 82 1.05 4.28 -11.38
CA CYS A 82 1.73 4.04 -12.67
C CYS A 82 1.52 5.19 -13.65
N GLY A 83 0.93 6.30 -13.21
CA GLY A 83 0.70 7.47 -14.04
C GLY A 83 1.99 8.14 -14.48
N ASP A 84 2.04 8.51 -15.75
CA ASP A 84 3.18 9.20 -16.36
C ASP A 84 2.77 10.59 -16.82
N CYS A 85 3.34 11.62 -16.19
CA CYS A 85 3.08 13.02 -16.49
C CYS A 85 4.28 13.70 -17.14
N ARG A 86 5.26 12.95 -17.64
CA ARG A 86 6.48 13.52 -18.22
C ARG A 86 6.22 14.33 -19.50
N HIS A 87 5.15 14.01 -20.21
CA HIS A 87 4.80 14.60 -21.50
C HIS A 87 3.41 15.27 -21.43
N GLY A 88 3.36 16.45 -20.80
CA GLY A 88 2.14 17.21 -20.66
C GLY A 88 1.49 17.06 -19.29
N LYS A 89 0.26 17.58 -19.17
CA LYS A 89 -0.45 17.68 -17.88
C LYS A 89 -1.51 16.59 -17.67
N ARG A 90 -1.81 15.84 -18.71
CA ARG A 90 -2.74 14.71 -18.63
C ARG A 90 -1.95 13.43 -18.39
N PRO A 91 -2.15 12.74 -17.25
CA PRO A 91 -1.40 11.51 -16.99
C PRO A 91 -1.72 10.40 -17.98
N SER A 92 -0.70 9.67 -18.40
CA SER A 92 -0.85 8.42 -19.14
C SER A 92 -0.76 7.26 -18.16
N PHE A 93 -1.64 6.27 -18.32
CA PHE A 93 -1.68 5.07 -17.48
C PHE A 93 -1.34 3.80 -18.26
N THR A 94 -0.68 3.92 -19.42
CA THR A 94 -0.32 2.77 -20.26
C THR A 94 0.65 1.80 -19.59
N ALA A 95 1.39 2.26 -18.57
CA ALA A 95 2.30 1.42 -17.80
C ALA A 95 1.60 0.60 -16.70
N ALA A 96 0.31 0.83 -16.45
CA ALA A 96 -0.45 0.06 -15.47
C ALA A 96 -0.82 -1.31 -16.04
N ALA A 97 -0.79 -2.35 -15.20
CA ALA A 97 -1.24 -3.68 -15.57
C ALA A 97 -2.75 -3.67 -15.89
N ALA A 98 -3.18 -4.63 -16.70
CA ALA A 98 -4.59 -4.85 -16.98
C ALA A 98 -5.35 -5.13 -15.66
N PRO A 99 -6.64 -4.72 -15.54
CA PRO A 99 -7.36 -4.82 -14.27
C PRO A 99 -7.41 -6.22 -13.66
N ASP A 100 -7.58 -7.26 -14.46
CA ASP A 100 -7.61 -8.65 -13.96
C ASP A 100 -6.27 -9.08 -13.38
N VAL A 101 -5.17 -8.73 -14.02
CA VAL A 101 -3.80 -9.01 -13.55
C VAL A 101 -3.53 -8.19 -12.27
N ALA A 102 -3.87 -6.91 -12.28
CA ALA A 102 -3.66 -6.03 -11.14
C ALA A 102 -4.44 -6.52 -9.91
N ASN A 103 -5.70 -6.95 -10.09
CA ASN A 103 -6.50 -7.47 -8.99
C ASN A 103 -5.92 -8.77 -8.42
N ALA A 104 -5.46 -9.67 -9.29
CA ALA A 104 -4.85 -10.92 -8.84
C ALA A 104 -3.60 -10.67 -7.98
N TYR A 105 -2.73 -9.74 -8.38
CA TYR A 105 -1.55 -9.37 -7.58
C TYR A 105 -1.94 -8.63 -6.30
N TYR A 106 -2.94 -7.77 -6.36
CA TYR A 106 -3.44 -7.08 -5.18
C TYR A 106 -3.95 -8.07 -4.12
N GLU A 107 -4.76 -9.05 -4.54
CA GLU A 107 -5.26 -10.10 -3.62
C GLU A 107 -4.11 -10.92 -3.04
N ARG A 108 -3.12 -11.24 -3.84
CA ARG A 108 -1.92 -11.96 -3.38
C ARG A 108 -1.07 -11.12 -2.42
N PHE A 109 -1.01 -9.82 -2.62
CA PHE A 109 -0.36 -8.91 -1.67
C PHE A 109 -1.05 -8.96 -0.31
N VAL A 110 -2.37 -8.83 -0.30
CA VAL A 110 -3.18 -8.92 0.93
C VAL A 110 -2.95 -10.25 1.64
N ASP A 111 -3.04 -11.34 0.89
CA ASP A 111 -2.82 -12.69 1.43
C ASP A 111 -1.40 -12.86 1.98
N GLY A 112 -0.39 -12.37 1.27
CA GLY A 112 1.01 -12.43 1.70
C GLY A 112 1.27 -11.68 3.00
N CYS A 113 0.66 -10.51 3.18
CA CYS A 113 0.77 -9.75 4.42
C CYS A 113 0.06 -10.47 5.58
N ARG A 114 -1.10 -11.07 5.32
CA ARG A 114 -1.81 -11.89 6.32
C ARG A 114 -1.00 -13.11 6.74
N LYS A 115 -0.35 -13.78 5.79
CA LYS A 115 0.54 -14.92 6.07
C LYS A 115 1.78 -14.51 6.86
N ALA A 116 2.21 -13.27 6.74
CA ALA A 116 3.28 -12.71 7.56
C ALA A 116 2.84 -12.39 8.99
N GLY A 117 1.57 -12.60 9.32
CA GLY A 117 1.01 -12.43 10.65
C GLY A 117 0.38 -11.07 10.91
N LEU A 118 0.07 -10.30 9.87
CA LEU A 118 -0.51 -8.96 10.00
C LEU A 118 -2.01 -8.98 9.73
N PRO A 119 -2.83 -8.28 10.53
CA PRO A 119 -4.20 -7.97 10.16
C PRO A 119 -4.19 -7.05 8.94
N VAL A 120 -4.98 -7.37 7.93
CA VAL A 120 -5.12 -6.56 6.72
C VAL A 120 -6.59 -6.31 6.44
N GLU A 121 -6.94 -5.02 6.36
CA GLU A 121 -8.22 -4.54 5.87
C GLU A 121 -8.06 -4.02 4.45
N THR A 122 -9.15 -3.97 3.69
CA THR A 122 -9.09 -3.63 2.26
C THR A 122 -10.19 -2.64 1.87
N GLY A 123 -9.97 -1.96 0.74
CA GLY A 123 -11.04 -1.30 0.00
C GLY A 123 -11.73 -2.28 -0.94
N ILE A 124 -12.35 -1.75 -2.00
CA ILE A 124 -12.99 -2.53 -3.06
C ILE A 124 -12.28 -2.21 -4.37
N PHE A 125 -11.75 -3.23 -5.03
CA PHE A 125 -11.01 -3.07 -6.28
C PHE A 125 -11.88 -2.40 -7.33
N ARG A 126 -11.34 -1.36 -7.98
CA ARG A 126 -11.99 -0.55 -9.04
C ARG A 126 -13.17 0.30 -8.59
N ALA A 127 -13.57 0.26 -7.34
CA ALA A 127 -14.61 1.15 -6.84
C ALA A 127 -14.09 2.59 -6.70
N HIS A 128 -15.00 3.54 -6.72
CA HIS A 128 -14.69 4.89 -6.25
C HIS A 128 -14.61 4.86 -4.73
N MET A 129 -13.44 5.16 -4.20
CA MET A 129 -13.16 5.08 -2.78
C MET A 129 -12.80 6.45 -2.22
N LEU A 130 -13.33 6.75 -1.03
CA LEU A 130 -12.86 7.87 -0.22
C LEU A 130 -11.93 7.29 0.85
N VAL A 131 -10.66 7.63 0.74
CA VAL A 131 -9.62 7.13 1.67
C VAL A 131 -9.29 8.24 2.64
N GLU A 132 -9.61 8.00 3.91
CA GLU A 132 -9.32 8.94 4.99
C GLU A 132 -8.20 8.38 5.86
N LEU A 133 -7.30 9.24 6.29
CA LEU A 133 -6.17 8.83 7.12
C LEU A 133 -5.66 9.96 8.00
N VAL A 134 -5.05 9.58 9.11
CA VAL A 134 -4.23 10.46 9.92
C VAL A 134 -2.78 10.00 9.81
N ASN A 135 -1.99 10.72 9.03
CA ASN A 135 -0.58 10.38 8.80
C ASN A 135 0.25 10.83 10.00
N ASN A 136 0.72 9.86 10.74
CA ASN A 136 1.51 10.10 11.96
C ASN A 136 2.97 10.36 11.61
N GLY A 137 3.43 11.57 11.94
CA GLY A 137 4.83 11.94 11.81
C GLY A 137 5.06 13.28 11.11
N PRO A 138 4.66 13.55 9.86
CA PRO A 138 4.21 12.59 8.85
C PRO A 138 5.32 11.65 8.39
N VAL A 139 4.96 10.43 8.03
CA VAL A 139 5.88 9.43 7.47
C VAL A 139 5.24 8.82 6.24
N THR A 140 5.87 9.02 5.09
CA THR A 140 5.43 8.50 3.80
C THR A 140 6.65 7.94 3.07
N ILE A 141 6.59 6.68 2.69
CA ILE A 141 7.69 5.97 2.00
C ILE A 141 7.21 5.51 0.64
N LEU A 142 8.03 5.75 -0.36
CA LEU A 142 7.79 5.28 -1.73
C LEU A 142 8.61 4.01 -1.97
N LEU A 143 7.95 2.98 -2.49
CA LEU A 143 8.61 1.72 -2.87
C LEU A 143 8.40 1.46 -4.37
N ASP A 144 9.46 0.97 -5.01
CA ASP A 144 9.42 0.52 -6.40
C ASP A 144 10.25 -0.76 -6.51
N SER A 145 9.62 -1.85 -6.96
CA SER A 145 10.29 -3.15 -7.07
C SER A 145 11.39 -3.15 -8.13
N THR A 146 11.36 -2.19 -9.07
CA THR A 146 12.45 -2.00 -10.04
C THR A 146 13.59 -1.16 -9.47
N LYS A 147 13.45 -0.70 -8.25
CA LYS A 147 14.47 0.05 -7.50
C LYS A 147 14.87 1.36 -8.16
N LEU A 148 13.90 2.05 -8.76
CA LEU A 148 14.09 3.41 -9.27
C LEU A 148 14.10 4.46 -8.16
N LEU A 149 13.58 4.08 -7.00
CA LEU A 149 13.47 4.94 -5.82
C LEU A 149 14.36 4.42 -4.69
#